data_67ba6631fb2c5bd8bf0ce4397ab63577
#
_entry.id   67ba6631fb2c5bd8bf0ce4397ab63577
#
_cell.length_a   1.000
_cell.length_b   1.000
_cell.length_c   1.000
_cell.angle_alpha   90.00
_cell.angle_beta   90.00
_cell.angle_gamma   90.00
#
_symmetry.space_group_name_H-M   'P 1'
#
loop_
_entity.id
_entity.type
_entity.pdbx_description
1 polymer ?
#
loop_
_entity_poly.entity_id
_entity_poly.type
_entity_poly.pdbx_seq_one_letter_code
_entity_poly.pdbx_strand_id
1 'polypeptide(L)'
;FSYVVSDPDTQRCAVIDSVLDYDAASATTKTEQADLIIAYIQENSLSVDWILETHVHADHLSAAQYLKQKLGGKIAISHKIEIVQQTFGEIYHLDIKSLNATQSFDYLFADHETFLIGNIKAYNIPTPGHTPACLSYVIGDAVFVGDTLFMPDYGTARCDFPKGSAAALFDSVKTLYTLPDQMRMFLCHDYLPESRDQYQYETSVYSQKHKNIHINTTTERADFVEMR
;
A
#
# COMPACT_ATOMS: atom_id res chain seq x y z
N PHE A 1 -7.02 0.99 5.80
CA PHE A 1 -7.78 -0.20 5.32
C PHE A 1 -6.83 -1.32 4.95
N SER A 2 -7.20 -2.55 5.30
CA SER A 2 -6.54 -3.78 4.85
C SER A 2 -7.48 -4.52 3.90
N TYR A 3 -6.92 -5.26 2.93
CA TYR A 3 -7.73 -5.92 1.91
C TYR A 3 -7.40 -7.41 1.80
N VAL A 4 -8.41 -8.21 1.46
CA VAL A 4 -8.24 -9.59 1.03
C VAL A 4 -8.74 -9.70 -0.40
N VAL A 5 -7.88 -10.13 -1.31
CA VAL A 5 -8.22 -10.38 -2.71
C VAL A 5 -8.10 -11.86 -2.98
N SER A 6 -9.16 -12.49 -3.48
CA SER A 6 -9.18 -13.94 -3.70
C SER A 6 -9.54 -14.31 -5.14
N ASP A 7 -8.94 -15.38 -5.61
CA ASP A 7 -9.32 -16.09 -6.83
C ASP A 7 -10.41 -17.11 -6.48
N PRO A 8 -11.64 -16.93 -6.98
CA PRO A 8 -12.74 -17.81 -6.66
C PRO A 8 -12.57 -19.24 -7.22
N ASP A 9 -11.77 -19.38 -8.29
CA ASP A 9 -11.59 -20.69 -8.95
C ASP A 9 -10.61 -21.58 -8.18
N THR A 10 -9.59 -20.98 -7.57
CA THR A 10 -8.52 -21.72 -6.87
C THR A 10 -8.57 -21.60 -5.35
N GLN A 11 -9.42 -20.72 -4.82
CA GLN A 11 -9.48 -20.37 -3.39
C GLN A 11 -8.13 -19.81 -2.87
N ARG A 12 -7.29 -19.30 -3.76
CA ARG A 12 -6.04 -18.61 -3.40
C ARG A 12 -6.30 -17.15 -3.15
N CYS A 13 -5.55 -16.55 -2.22
CA CYS A 13 -5.75 -15.13 -1.90
C CYS A 13 -4.43 -14.41 -1.59
N ALA A 14 -4.51 -13.07 -1.61
CA ALA A 14 -3.51 -12.17 -1.06
C ALA A 14 -4.14 -11.28 0.00
N VAL A 15 -3.37 -10.94 1.04
CA VAL A 15 -3.70 -9.90 2.02
C VAL A 15 -2.84 -8.68 1.70
N ILE A 16 -3.40 -7.48 1.74
CA ILE A 16 -2.70 -6.23 1.42
C ILE A 16 -2.80 -5.28 2.61
N ASP A 17 -1.65 -4.73 3.03
CA ASP A 17 -1.48 -3.71 4.08
C ASP A 17 -2.20 -4.08 5.38
N SER A 18 -1.77 -5.15 6.00
CA SER A 18 -2.34 -5.65 7.25
C SER A 18 -1.82 -4.89 8.47
N VAL A 19 -2.68 -4.69 9.47
CA VAL A 19 -2.42 -3.84 10.63
C VAL A 19 -2.41 -4.65 11.92
N LEU A 20 -1.43 -4.37 12.81
CA LEU A 20 -1.50 -4.70 14.23
C LEU A 20 -2.12 -3.52 14.98
N ASP A 21 -3.08 -3.82 15.84
CA ASP A 21 -3.63 -2.83 16.76
C ASP A 21 -2.54 -2.37 17.75
N TYR A 22 -2.48 -1.07 18.00
CA TYR A 22 -1.48 -0.48 18.87
C TYR A 22 -2.10 0.56 19.80
N ASP A 23 -1.92 0.35 21.11
CA ASP A 23 -2.23 1.33 22.13
C ASP A 23 -0.96 2.11 22.50
N ALA A 24 -0.89 3.36 22.04
CA ALA A 24 0.27 4.22 22.28
C ALA A 24 0.48 4.57 23.75
N ALA A 25 -0.60 4.62 24.57
CA ALA A 25 -0.50 4.97 25.98
C ALA A 25 0.15 3.86 26.81
N SER A 26 -0.14 2.61 26.49
CA SER A 26 0.44 1.44 27.17
C SER A 26 1.61 0.81 26.41
N ALA A 27 1.91 1.28 25.20
CA ALA A 27 2.88 0.70 24.28
C ALA A 27 2.65 -0.81 24.04
N THR A 28 1.39 -1.23 23.96
CA THR A 28 1.01 -2.63 23.74
C THR A 28 0.39 -2.83 22.37
N THR A 29 0.67 -3.99 21.77
CA THR A 29 0.03 -4.44 20.54
C THR A 29 -1.07 -5.44 20.82
N LYS A 30 -2.10 -5.45 19.96
CA LYS A 30 -3.15 -6.47 19.92
C LYS A 30 -3.29 -6.99 18.50
N THR A 31 -4.06 -8.06 18.33
CA THR A 31 -4.23 -8.75 17.04
C THR A 31 -5.68 -8.75 16.56
N GLU A 32 -6.56 -7.95 17.18
CA GLU A 32 -8.00 -7.99 16.95
C GLU A 32 -8.36 -7.80 15.46
N GLN A 33 -7.75 -6.83 14.78
CA GLN A 33 -7.98 -6.60 13.34
C GLN A 33 -7.37 -7.71 12.47
N ALA A 34 -6.18 -8.18 12.81
CA ALA A 34 -5.55 -9.29 12.10
C ALA A 34 -6.32 -10.60 12.29
N ASP A 35 -6.90 -10.84 13.48
CA ASP A 35 -7.72 -12.01 13.76
C ASP A 35 -9.03 -12.02 12.96
N LEU A 36 -9.62 -10.85 12.66
CA LEU A 36 -10.76 -10.75 11.74
C LEU A 36 -10.39 -11.19 10.32
N ILE A 37 -9.19 -10.82 9.84
CA ILE A 37 -8.69 -11.27 8.53
C ILE A 37 -8.48 -12.78 8.55
N ILE A 38 -7.89 -13.34 9.62
CA ILE A 38 -7.68 -14.78 9.78
C ILE A 38 -9.03 -15.52 9.76
N ALA A 39 -10.00 -15.05 10.53
CA ALA A 39 -11.33 -15.66 10.60
C ALA A 39 -11.99 -15.66 9.21
N TYR A 40 -11.98 -14.51 8.51
CA TYR A 40 -12.52 -14.41 7.16
C TYR A 40 -11.88 -15.41 6.18
N ILE A 41 -10.55 -15.52 6.19
CA ILE A 41 -9.80 -16.44 5.32
C ILE A 41 -10.18 -17.91 5.63
N GLN A 42 -10.26 -18.27 6.91
CA GLN A 42 -10.63 -19.63 7.34
C GLN A 42 -12.08 -19.98 7.03
N GLU A 43 -13.03 -19.09 7.33
CA GLU A 43 -14.46 -19.28 7.05
C GLU A 43 -14.76 -19.45 5.56
N ASN A 44 -13.98 -18.77 4.70
CA ASN A 44 -14.11 -18.88 3.24
C ASN A 44 -13.20 -19.98 2.63
N SER A 45 -12.51 -20.77 3.46
CA SER A 45 -11.58 -21.82 3.02
C SER A 45 -10.52 -21.34 2.04
N LEU A 46 -10.04 -20.09 2.22
CA LEU A 46 -9.01 -19.50 1.38
C LEU A 46 -7.61 -19.95 1.82
N SER A 47 -6.67 -19.94 0.88
CA SER A 47 -5.25 -20.21 1.13
C SER A 47 -4.42 -19.01 0.68
N VAL A 48 -3.55 -18.51 1.56
CA VAL A 48 -2.78 -17.28 1.30
C VAL A 48 -1.56 -17.59 0.43
N ASP A 49 -1.46 -16.93 -0.72
CA ASP A 49 -0.25 -16.90 -1.56
C ASP A 49 0.69 -15.80 -1.09
N TRP A 50 0.13 -14.60 -0.86
CA TRP A 50 0.88 -13.39 -0.61
C TRP A 50 0.32 -12.59 0.56
N ILE A 51 1.21 -11.98 1.30
CA ILE A 51 0.96 -10.89 2.25
C ILE A 51 1.77 -9.71 1.71
N LEU A 52 1.06 -8.76 1.09
CA LEU A 52 1.63 -7.66 0.32
C LEU A 52 1.65 -6.39 1.16
N GLU A 53 2.78 -5.70 1.16
CA GLU A 53 2.90 -4.34 1.69
C GLU A 53 3.09 -3.38 0.52
N THR A 54 2.26 -2.33 0.43
CA THR A 54 2.42 -1.29 -0.58
C THR A 54 3.64 -0.43 -0.29
N HIS A 55 3.95 -0.22 0.98
CA HIS A 55 5.10 0.53 1.47
C HIS A 55 5.39 0.16 2.93
N VAL A 56 6.45 0.69 3.52
CA VAL A 56 6.66 0.65 4.97
C VAL A 56 5.83 1.75 5.62
N HIS A 57 4.93 1.34 6.51
CA HIS A 57 4.01 2.24 7.19
C HIS A 57 4.68 2.94 8.37
N ALA A 58 4.42 4.24 8.53
CA ALA A 58 4.93 5.03 9.66
C ALA A 58 3.87 5.26 10.75
N ASP A 59 2.62 5.06 10.43
CA ASP A 59 1.45 5.35 11.26
C ASP A 59 0.93 4.12 12.02
N HIS A 60 1.31 2.90 11.59
CA HIS A 60 0.94 1.65 12.26
C HIS A 60 2.01 0.56 12.13
N LEU A 61 1.89 -0.49 12.94
CA LEU A 61 2.69 -1.70 12.82
C LEU A 61 2.01 -2.67 11.86
N SER A 62 2.79 -3.30 10.99
CA SER A 62 2.29 -4.36 10.10
C SER A 62 1.99 -5.64 10.86
N ALA A 63 0.87 -6.29 10.53
CA ALA A 63 0.51 -7.63 11.01
C ALA A 63 1.08 -8.76 10.14
N ALA A 64 1.87 -8.46 9.11
CA ALA A 64 2.30 -9.44 8.11
C ALA A 64 2.98 -10.67 8.72
N GLN A 65 3.88 -10.49 9.69
CA GLN A 65 4.56 -11.61 10.36
C GLN A 65 3.59 -12.47 11.17
N TYR A 66 2.62 -11.85 11.84
CA TYR A 66 1.59 -12.56 12.59
C TYR A 66 0.68 -13.37 11.65
N LEU A 67 0.22 -12.76 10.57
CA LEU A 67 -0.61 -13.44 9.56
C LEU A 67 0.15 -14.61 8.92
N LYS A 68 1.43 -14.42 8.58
CA LYS A 68 2.26 -15.50 8.03
C LYS A 68 2.38 -16.69 8.97
N GLN A 69 2.56 -16.44 10.27
CA GLN A 69 2.61 -17.52 11.28
C GLN A 69 1.31 -18.32 11.36
N LYS A 70 0.16 -17.67 11.14
CA LYS A 70 -1.17 -18.29 11.24
C LYS A 70 -1.66 -18.93 9.96
N LEU A 71 -1.35 -18.34 8.82
CA LEU A 71 -1.96 -18.67 7.52
C LEU A 71 -0.94 -19.14 6.46
N GLY A 72 0.34 -18.97 6.71
CA GLY A 72 1.37 -19.16 5.70
C GLY A 72 1.41 -17.99 4.71
N GLY A 73 1.83 -18.26 3.47
CA GLY A 73 2.03 -17.25 2.44
C GLY A 73 3.39 -16.58 2.49
N LYS A 74 3.68 -15.73 1.50
CA LYS A 74 4.93 -14.99 1.38
C LYS A 74 4.71 -13.51 1.67
N ILE A 75 5.48 -12.95 2.58
CA ILE A 75 5.51 -11.49 2.80
C ILE A 75 6.33 -10.86 1.70
N ALA A 76 5.77 -9.86 1.01
CA ALA A 76 6.43 -9.21 -0.11
C ALA A 76 6.24 -7.69 -0.10
N ILE A 77 7.29 -6.98 -0.54
CA ILE A 77 7.36 -5.53 -0.66
C ILE A 77 8.29 -5.16 -1.84
N SER A 78 8.42 -3.87 -2.16
CA SER A 78 9.40 -3.37 -3.12
C SER A 78 10.84 -3.70 -2.71
N HIS A 79 11.70 -4.09 -3.66
CA HIS A 79 13.15 -4.18 -3.43
C HIS A 79 13.77 -2.86 -2.95
N LYS A 80 13.14 -1.72 -3.25
CA LYS A 80 13.58 -0.39 -2.80
C LYS A 80 13.43 -0.16 -1.30
N ILE A 81 12.83 -1.11 -0.57
CA ILE A 81 12.79 -1.08 0.91
C ILE A 81 14.21 -0.95 1.51
N GLU A 82 15.23 -1.45 0.82
CA GLU A 82 16.62 -1.33 1.23
C GLU A 82 17.07 0.15 1.34
N ILE A 83 16.55 1.03 0.46
CA ILE A 83 16.80 2.48 0.52
C ILE A 83 16.21 3.07 1.80
N VAL A 84 14.99 2.65 2.14
CA VAL A 84 14.31 3.09 3.36
C VAL A 84 15.05 2.60 4.60
N GLN A 85 15.40 1.32 4.63
CA GLN A 85 16.17 0.71 5.73
C GLN A 85 17.51 1.42 5.94
N GLN A 86 18.25 1.69 4.86
CA GLN A 86 19.51 2.43 4.95
C GLN A 86 19.28 3.84 5.50
N THR A 87 18.31 4.57 4.96
CA THR A 87 18.03 5.95 5.36
C THR A 87 17.65 6.05 6.83
N PHE A 88 16.75 5.21 7.31
CA PHE A 88 16.34 5.21 8.72
C PHE A 88 17.42 4.60 9.62
N GLY A 89 18.18 3.63 9.13
CA GLY A 89 19.35 3.10 9.83
C GLY A 89 20.38 4.19 10.15
N GLU A 90 20.68 5.07 9.19
CA GLU A 90 21.56 6.22 9.38
C GLU A 90 20.96 7.23 10.37
N ILE A 91 19.67 7.57 10.24
CA ILE A 91 18.98 8.53 11.12
C ILE A 91 18.97 8.05 12.59
N TYR A 92 18.69 6.77 12.80
CA TYR A 92 18.58 6.19 14.14
C TYR A 92 19.88 5.56 14.65
N HIS A 93 21.00 5.72 13.92
CA HIS A 93 22.30 5.13 14.26
C HIS A 93 22.25 3.61 14.50
N LEU A 94 21.45 2.91 13.69
CA LEU A 94 21.35 1.45 13.75
C LEU A 94 22.52 0.80 12.97
N ASP A 95 22.89 -0.42 13.35
CA ASP A 95 23.82 -1.20 12.54
C ASP A 95 23.15 -1.62 11.23
N ILE A 96 23.45 -0.90 10.15
CA ILE A 96 22.87 -1.13 8.81
C ILE A 96 23.16 -2.57 8.32
N LYS A 97 24.25 -3.19 8.76
CA LYS A 97 24.56 -4.58 8.41
C LYS A 97 23.59 -5.58 9.04
N SER A 98 22.93 -5.18 10.14
CA SER A 98 21.89 -5.97 10.78
C SER A 98 20.51 -5.79 10.12
N LEU A 99 20.33 -4.72 9.32
CA LEU A 99 19.11 -4.42 8.58
C LEU A 99 19.14 -5.16 7.25
N ASN A 100 18.63 -6.39 7.25
CA ASN A 100 18.54 -7.18 6.04
C ASN A 100 17.08 -7.36 5.63
N ALA A 101 16.70 -6.77 4.50
CA ALA A 101 15.34 -6.84 3.97
C ALA A 101 14.85 -8.30 3.80
N THR A 102 15.74 -9.21 3.41
CA THR A 102 15.39 -10.62 3.22
C THR A 102 15.15 -11.39 4.53
N GLN A 103 15.45 -10.80 5.69
CA GLN A 103 15.06 -11.38 6.99
C GLN A 103 13.63 -11.04 7.37
N SER A 104 13.13 -9.89 6.89
CA SER A 104 11.77 -9.41 7.19
C SER A 104 10.76 -9.76 6.10
N PHE A 105 11.22 -9.90 4.86
CA PHE A 105 10.38 -10.15 3.69
C PHE A 105 10.87 -11.40 2.93
N ASP A 106 9.93 -12.24 2.52
CA ASP A 106 10.25 -13.46 1.74
C ASP A 106 10.51 -13.13 0.27
N TYR A 107 9.99 -12.01 -0.20
CA TYR A 107 10.10 -11.60 -1.58
C TYR A 107 10.23 -10.09 -1.72
N LEU A 108 11.15 -9.66 -2.56
CA LEU A 108 11.39 -8.27 -2.90
C LEU A 108 11.05 -8.05 -4.38
N PHE A 109 9.93 -7.42 -4.66
CA PHE A 109 9.50 -7.17 -6.03
C PHE A 109 10.42 -6.21 -6.75
N ALA A 110 10.82 -6.59 -7.96
CA ALA A 110 11.37 -5.65 -8.95
C ALA A 110 10.25 -4.72 -9.48
N ASP A 111 10.66 -3.59 -10.08
CA ASP A 111 9.73 -2.66 -10.70
C ASP A 111 8.98 -3.34 -11.87
N HIS A 112 7.66 -3.15 -11.95
CA HIS A 112 6.79 -3.69 -13.00
C HIS A 112 6.76 -5.24 -13.08
N GLU A 113 7.04 -5.90 -12.00
CA GLU A 113 7.05 -7.36 -11.94
C GLU A 113 5.62 -7.92 -11.92
N THR A 114 5.43 -9.03 -12.63
CA THR A 114 4.16 -9.76 -12.66
C THR A 114 4.21 -10.96 -11.74
N PHE A 115 3.10 -11.25 -11.07
CA PHE A 115 2.93 -12.41 -10.19
C PHE A 115 1.53 -12.97 -10.30
N LEU A 116 1.25 -14.07 -9.61
CA LEU A 116 -0.05 -14.72 -9.59
C LEU A 116 -0.62 -14.78 -8.19
N ILE A 117 -1.94 -14.64 -8.09
CA ILE A 117 -2.76 -15.00 -6.93
C ILE A 117 -3.71 -16.10 -7.43
N GLY A 118 -3.40 -17.36 -7.14
CA GLY A 118 -4.05 -18.46 -7.85
C GLY A 118 -3.85 -18.33 -9.36
N ASN A 119 -4.94 -18.16 -10.11
CA ASN A 119 -4.93 -17.94 -11.57
C ASN A 119 -5.00 -16.45 -11.95
N ILE A 120 -5.26 -15.56 -11.01
CA ILE A 120 -5.36 -14.12 -11.29
C ILE A 120 -3.95 -13.55 -11.54
N LYS A 121 -3.78 -12.95 -12.72
CA LYS A 121 -2.56 -12.19 -13.02
C LYS A 121 -2.57 -10.85 -12.29
N ALA A 122 -1.49 -10.56 -11.61
CA ALA A 122 -1.23 -9.31 -10.92
C ALA A 122 0.13 -8.75 -11.34
N TYR A 123 0.30 -7.45 -11.18
CA TYR A 123 1.60 -6.79 -11.36
C TYR A 123 1.69 -5.56 -10.46
N ASN A 124 2.92 -5.10 -10.22
CA ASN A 124 3.15 -3.87 -9.48
C ASN A 124 3.47 -2.71 -10.41
N ILE A 125 3.14 -1.51 -9.97
CA ILE A 125 3.57 -0.23 -10.54
C ILE A 125 4.37 0.49 -9.46
N PRO A 126 5.64 0.85 -9.69
CA PRO A 126 6.37 1.71 -8.76
C PRO A 126 5.69 3.07 -8.66
N THR A 127 5.35 3.48 -7.44
CA THR A 127 4.70 4.76 -7.16
C THR A 127 5.47 5.56 -6.10
N PRO A 128 6.78 5.83 -6.32
CA PRO A 128 7.56 6.59 -5.36
C PRO A 128 7.03 8.01 -5.19
N GLY A 129 7.30 8.59 -4.04
CA GLY A 129 6.93 9.97 -3.73
C GLY A 129 6.63 10.18 -2.27
N HIS A 130 5.67 9.47 -1.70
CA HIS A 130 5.46 9.38 -0.26
C HIS A 130 6.69 8.72 0.40
N THR A 131 7.06 7.54 -0.05
CA THR A 131 8.38 6.93 0.21
C THR A 131 9.04 6.52 -1.11
N PRO A 132 10.37 6.27 -1.14
CA PRO A 132 11.02 5.79 -2.36
C PRO A 132 10.63 4.35 -2.75
N ALA A 133 10.04 3.60 -1.82
CA ALA A 133 9.74 2.18 -1.97
C ALA A 133 8.25 1.88 -2.20
N CYS A 134 7.40 2.91 -2.38
CA CYS A 134 5.98 2.69 -2.63
C CYS A 134 5.72 1.91 -3.92
N LEU A 135 4.82 0.94 -3.83
CA LEU A 135 4.25 0.20 -4.95
C LEU A 135 2.73 0.33 -4.95
N SER A 136 2.15 0.33 -6.13
CA SER A 136 0.71 0.06 -6.32
C SER A 136 0.55 -1.31 -6.96
N TYR A 137 -0.38 -2.11 -6.46
CA TYR A 137 -0.64 -3.46 -6.99
C TYR A 137 -1.88 -3.47 -7.87
N VAL A 138 -1.73 -3.86 -9.13
CA VAL A 138 -2.86 -4.06 -10.05
C VAL A 138 -3.22 -5.54 -10.07
N ILE A 139 -4.48 -5.84 -9.72
CA ILE A 139 -5.00 -7.20 -9.58
C ILE A 139 -6.38 -7.23 -10.26
N GLY A 140 -6.47 -7.89 -11.42
CA GLY A 140 -7.73 -7.91 -12.18
C GLY A 140 -8.18 -6.51 -12.62
N ASP A 141 -9.35 -6.08 -12.17
CA ASP A 141 -9.95 -4.76 -12.45
C ASP A 141 -9.69 -3.72 -11.35
N ALA A 142 -8.84 -4.03 -10.40
CA ALA A 142 -8.56 -3.21 -9.23
C ALA A 142 -7.09 -2.80 -9.14
N VAL A 143 -6.83 -1.60 -8.57
CA VAL A 143 -5.50 -1.14 -8.18
C VAL A 143 -5.50 -0.71 -6.72
N PHE A 144 -4.53 -1.20 -5.94
CA PHE A 144 -4.30 -0.89 -4.52
C PHE A 144 -3.12 0.06 -4.45
N VAL A 145 -3.35 1.30 -4.04
CA VAL A 145 -2.39 2.41 -4.27
C VAL A 145 -1.59 2.82 -3.03
N GLY A 146 -1.84 2.17 -1.89
CA GLY A 146 -1.20 2.57 -0.63
C GLY A 146 -1.41 4.05 -0.35
N ASP A 147 -0.36 4.71 0.14
CA ASP A 147 -0.34 6.15 0.41
C ASP A 147 0.09 7.00 -0.78
N THR A 148 -0.21 6.57 -2.01
CA THR A 148 0.01 7.39 -3.20
C THR A 148 -1.13 8.39 -3.41
N LEU A 149 -2.37 7.92 -3.27
CA LEU A 149 -3.61 8.69 -3.42
C LEU A 149 -4.54 8.37 -2.27
N PHE A 150 -5.34 9.38 -1.88
CA PHE A 150 -6.48 9.25 -0.98
C PHE A 150 -7.79 9.52 -1.73
N MET A 151 -8.91 9.61 -1.00
CA MET A 151 -10.17 10.00 -1.64
C MET A 151 -10.00 11.31 -2.41
N PRO A 152 -10.71 11.50 -3.54
CA PRO A 152 -10.56 12.69 -4.38
C PRO A 152 -10.73 14.01 -3.61
N ASP A 153 -11.57 14.03 -2.59
CA ASP A 153 -11.85 15.18 -1.72
C ASP A 153 -10.78 15.38 -0.60
N TYR A 154 -9.78 14.49 -0.53
CA TYR A 154 -8.64 14.61 0.38
C TYR A 154 -7.30 14.75 -0.35
N GLY A 155 -7.16 14.14 -1.52
CA GLY A 155 -6.04 14.37 -2.44
C GLY A 155 -4.95 13.31 -2.41
N THR A 156 -3.73 13.67 -1.98
CA THR A 156 -2.54 12.81 -2.00
C THR A 156 -1.84 12.78 -0.66
N ALA A 157 -0.97 11.79 -0.45
CA ALA A 157 -0.09 11.75 0.70
C ALA A 157 0.91 12.92 0.72
N ARG A 158 1.48 13.16 1.88
CA ARG A 158 2.63 14.06 2.09
C ARG A 158 3.92 13.43 1.55
N CYS A 159 4.91 14.29 1.25
CA CYS A 159 6.20 13.89 0.67
C CYS A 159 7.40 14.31 1.52
N ASP A 160 7.17 14.69 2.77
CA ASP A 160 8.17 15.21 3.70
C ASP A 160 8.92 14.12 4.49
N PHE A 161 8.67 12.85 4.18
CA PHE A 161 9.48 11.75 4.71
C PHE A 161 10.91 11.78 4.13
N PRO A 162 11.90 11.27 4.86
CA PRO A 162 13.25 11.11 4.34
C PRO A 162 13.24 10.37 2.99
N LYS A 163 13.79 11.01 1.96
CA LYS A 163 13.76 10.58 0.55
C LYS A 163 12.38 10.62 -0.11
N GLY A 164 11.36 11.23 0.51
CA GLY A 164 10.12 11.58 -0.16
C GLY A 164 10.33 12.64 -1.24
N SER A 165 9.43 12.72 -2.22
CA SER A 165 9.56 13.64 -3.35
C SER A 165 8.20 13.96 -3.96
N ALA A 166 7.78 15.22 -3.87
CA ALA A 166 6.55 15.69 -4.52
C ALA A 166 6.60 15.52 -6.03
N ALA A 167 7.77 15.76 -6.63
CA ALA A 167 7.98 15.58 -8.06
C ALA A 167 7.78 14.11 -8.49
N ALA A 168 8.33 13.17 -7.73
CA ALA A 168 8.15 11.74 -7.98
C ALA A 168 6.70 11.31 -7.74
N LEU A 169 6.03 11.85 -6.70
CA LEU A 169 4.62 11.57 -6.44
C LEU A 169 3.74 12.03 -7.61
N PHE A 170 3.99 13.22 -8.16
CA PHE A 170 3.28 13.70 -9.34
C PHE A 170 3.40 12.72 -10.51
N ASP A 171 4.63 12.32 -10.83
CA ASP A 171 4.90 11.42 -11.95
C ASP A 171 4.25 10.03 -11.71
N SER A 172 4.27 9.54 -10.46
CA SER A 172 3.60 8.30 -10.04
C SER A 172 2.09 8.36 -10.23
N VAL A 173 1.45 9.45 -9.79
CA VAL A 173 0.00 9.63 -9.96
C VAL A 173 -0.37 9.72 -11.44
N LYS A 174 0.40 10.47 -12.24
CA LYS A 174 0.16 10.52 -13.70
C LYS A 174 0.32 9.15 -14.35
N THR A 175 1.22 8.30 -13.85
CA THR A 175 1.34 6.91 -14.30
C THR A 175 0.08 6.11 -13.95
N LEU A 176 -0.43 6.20 -12.72
CA LEU A 176 -1.70 5.56 -12.33
C LEU A 176 -2.87 6.05 -13.19
N TYR A 177 -2.86 7.31 -13.63
CA TYR A 177 -3.88 7.86 -14.51
C TYR A 177 -3.82 7.34 -15.95
N THR A 178 -2.80 6.57 -16.34
CA THR A 178 -2.79 5.85 -17.62
C THR A 178 -3.63 4.58 -17.59
N LEU A 179 -4.00 4.09 -16.40
CA LEU A 179 -4.87 2.93 -16.25
C LEU A 179 -6.29 3.25 -16.77
N PRO A 180 -7.07 2.22 -17.13
CA PRO A 180 -8.44 2.40 -17.61
C PRO A 180 -9.30 3.21 -16.63
N ASP A 181 -10.11 4.12 -17.14
CA ASP A 181 -10.93 5.01 -16.32
C ASP A 181 -11.89 4.29 -15.36
N GLN A 182 -12.42 3.13 -15.79
CA GLN A 182 -13.31 2.29 -14.99
C GLN A 182 -12.58 1.43 -13.94
N MET A 183 -11.24 1.41 -13.92
CA MET A 183 -10.49 0.63 -12.94
C MET A 183 -10.79 1.12 -11.53
N ARG A 184 -11.14 0.18 -10.67
CA ARG A 184 -11.41 0.42 -9.25
C ARG A 184 -10.10 0.72 -8.54
N MET A 185 -10.10 1.73 -7.69
CA MET A 185 -8.91 2.15 -6.95
C MET A 185 -9.19 2.05 -5.46
N PHE A 186 -8.40 1.25 -4.76
CA PHE A 186 -8.50 0.97 -3.33
C PHE A 186 -7.41 1.71 -2.56
N LEU A 187 -7.83 2.41 -1.51
CA LEU A 187 -7.03 3.36 -0.76
C LEU A 187 -6.59 2.78 0.59
N CYS A 188 -5.42 3.16 1.07
CA CYS A 188 -4.92 2.74 2.37
C CYS A 188 -5.62 3.47 3.52
N HIS A 189 -5.88 4.77 3.35
CA HIS A 189 -6.48 5.65 4.35
C HIS A 189 -7.64 6.49 3.80
N ASP A 190 -8.57 6.83 4.69
CA ASP A 190 -9.53 7.92 4.49
C ASP A 190 -9.60 8.75 5.79
N TYR A 191 -9.36 10.03 5.67
CA TYR A 191 -9.30 10.98 6.77
C TYR A 191 -10.63 11.70 7.04
N LEU A 192 -11.71 11.24 6.41
CA LEU A 192 -13.09 11.69 6.61
C LEU A 192 -13.21 13.23 6.68
N PRO A 193 -13.08 13.95 5.56
CA PRO A 193 -13.22 15.40 5.55
C PRO A 193 -14.65 15.83 5.97
N GLU A 194 -14.82 17.07 6.44
CA GLU A 194 -16.10 17.60 6.94
C GLU A 194 -17.27 17.47 5.94
N SER A 195 -16.97 17.31 4.65
CA SER A 195 -17.96 17.12 3.59
C SER A 195 -18.62 15.74 3.58
N ARG A 196 -18.13 14.79 4.38
CA ARG A 196 -18.64 13.41 4.45
C ARG A 196 -18.84 12.96 5.89
N ASP A 197 -19.79 12.05 6.09
CA ASP A 197 -20.10 11.40 7.36
C ASP A 197 -19.74 9.92 7.40
N GLN A 198 -19.21 9.36 6.30
CA GLN A 198 -18.82 7.95 6.17
C GLN A 198 -17.45 7.81 5.54
N TYR A 199 -16.66 6.88 6.07
CA TYR A 199 -15.40 6.47 5.51
C TYR A 199 -15.60 5.77 4.15
N GLN A 200 -14.72 6.05 3.21
CA GLN A 200 -14.68 5.44 1.88
C GLN A 200 -13.28 4.86 1.63
N TYR A 201 -13.26 3.70 1.04
CA TYR A 201 -12.02 2.95 0.76
C TYR A 201 -11.82 2.70 -0.73
N GLU A 202 -12.83 2.99 -1.55
CA GLU A 202 -12.84 2.73 -2.98
C GLU A 202 -13.22 4.00 -3.77
N THR A 203 -12.53 4.18 -4.87
CA THR A 203 -12.81 5.20 -5.88
C THR A 203 -12.54 4.61 -7.27
N SER A 204 -12.40 5.43 -8.31
CA SER A 204 -12.00 4.99 -9.64
C SER A 204 -10.93 5.90 -10.22
N VAL A 205 -10.18 5.39 -11.20
CA VAL A 205 -9.21 6.18 -11.97
C VAL A 205 -9.90 7.42 -12.58
N TYR A 206 -11.11 7.27 -13.12
CA TYR A 206 -11.90 8.38 -13.63
C TYR A 206 -12.17 9.46 -12.56
N SER A 207 -12.62 9.04 -11.38
CA SER A 207 -12.94 9.98 -10.29
C SER A 207 -11.70 10.74 -9.83
N GLN A 208 -10.57 10.05 -9.70
CA GLN A 208 -9.28 10.65 -9.34
C GLN A 208 -8.84 11.68 -10.38
N LYS A 209 -8.87 11.33 -11.67
CA LYS A 209 -8.51 12.23 -12.77
C LYS A 209 -9.29 13.53 -12.78
N HIS A 210 -10.57 13.50 -12.41
CA HIS A 210 -11.46 14.64 -12.59
C HIS A 210 -11.79 15.40 -11.32
N LYS A 211 -11.64 14.75 -10.14
CA LYS A 211 -12.12 15.31 -8.88
C LYS A 211 -11.06 15.45 -7.80
N ASN A 212 -9.85 14.87 -8.00
CA ASN A 212 -8.82 14.97 -6.98
C ASN A 212 -8.39 16.43 -6.79
N ILE A 213 -8.50 16.91 -5.54
CA ILE A 213 -8.26 18.33 -5.18
C ILE A 213 -6.80 18.75 -5.28
N HIS A 214 -5.87 17.80 -5.20
CA HIS A 214 -4.43 18.10 -5.30
C HIS A 214 -3.88 17.86 -6.70
N ILE A 215 -4.38 16.85 -7.40
CA ILE A 215 -3.85 16.45 -8.69
C ILE A 215 -4.94 15.86 -9.58
N ASN A 216 -5.36 16.60 -10.58
CA ASN A 216 -6.30 16.17 -11.61
C ASN A 216 -5.63 16.23 -13.00
N THR A 217 -6.43 16.09 -14.07
CA THR A 217 -5.90 16.12 -15.45
C THR A 217 -5.27 17.45 -15.83
N THR A 218 -5.69 18.56 -15.21
CA THR A 218 -5.23 19.92 -15.56
C THR A 218 -4.14 20.43 -14.60
N THR A 219 -3.82 19.70 -13.54
CA THR A 219 -2.79 20.11 -12.57
C THR A 219 -1.41 20.06 -13.22
N GLU A 220 -0.73 21.19 -13.19
CA GLU A 220 0.64 21.31 -13.67
C GLU A 220 1.63 20.79 -12.61
N ARG A 221 2.74 20.23 -13.09
CA ARG A 221 3.76 19.63 -12.21
C ARG A 221 4.38 20.64 -11.24
N ALA A 222 4.63 21.87 -11.72
CA ALA A 222 5.24 22.92 -10.89
C ALA A 222 4.32 23.31 -9.72
N ASP A 223 3.04 23.51 -9.99
CA ASP A 223 2.04 23.89 -8.99
C ASP A 223 1.86 22.79 -7.94
N PHE A 224 1.85 21.54 -8.36
CA PHE A 224 1.79 20.39 -7.43
C PHE A 224 3.01 20.31 -6.53
N VAL A 225 4.21 20.50 -7.08
CA VAL A 225 5.46 20.43 -6.31
C VAL A 225 5.57 21.59 -5.32
N GLU A 226 5.08 22.78 -5.67
CA GLU A 226 5.04 23.94 -4.75
C GLU A 226 4.03 23.72 -3.62
N MET A 227 2.91 23.07 -3.89
CA MET A 227 1.88 22.77 -2.89
C MET A 227 2.33 21.70 -1.90
N ARG A 228 3.19 20.77 -2.31
CA ARG A 228 3.59 19.58 -1.55
C ARG A 228 4.96 19.70 -0.92
#